data_f2ab27ec97bfb764b7cab1b5d8cb8885
#
_entry.id   f2ab27ec97bfb764b7cab1b5d8cb8885
#
_cell.length_a   1.000
_cell.length_b   1.000
_cell.length_c   1.000
_cell.angle_alpha   90.00
_cell.angle_beta   90.00
_cell.angle_gamma   90.00
#
_symmetry.space_group_name_H-M   'P 1'
#
loop_
_entity.id
_entity.type
_entity.pdbx_description
1 polymer ?
#
loop_
_entity_poly.entity_id
_entity_poly.type
_entity_poly.pdbx_seq_one_letter_code
_entity_poly.pdbx_strand_id
1 'polypeptide(L)'
;MAKINPFITSGYISAEYFCDRIIETATLTRYITNGNNVALISPRRLGKTGLIEHCFHQKQIKEAYHTFLIDIYATKNLQEFVFELGKGILNGLKPRGRKAWEVFLKCLSSLRTSISFDFSGNPSWNLEMGDIKTPTITLDEIFHYLEQADKPCLISIDEFQVIAKYPESDIEATLRTHIQHCSNAKFIYAGSQRHMMGEIFTSPSRPFYQSTAIMELSPIAVSYTHLTLPTI
;
A
#
# COMPACT_ATOMS: atom_id res chain seq x y z
N MET A 1 27.51 -15.35 -14.18
CA MET A 1 26.20 -15.08 -13.57
C MET A 1 25.17 -16.00 -14.20
N ALA A 2 24.43 -16.77 -13.42
CA ALA A 2 23.36 -17.62 -13.96
C ALA A 2 22.31 -16.72 -14.61
N LYS A 3 21.90 -16.98 -15.86
CA LYS A 3 20.81 -16.29 -16.52
C LYS A 3 19.54 -16.57 -15.73
N ILE A 4 18.98 -15.54 -15.10
CA ILE A 4 17.67 -15.63 -14.44
C ILE A 4 16.63 -15.86 -15.54
N ASN A 5 15.71 -16.78 -15.30
CA ASN A 5 14.58 -17.02 -16.22
C ASN A 5 13.83 -15.70 -16.48
N PRO A 6 13.73 -15.21 -17.73
CA PRO A 6 13.03 -13.95 -18.02
C PRO A 6 11.51 -14.03 -17.80
N PHE A 7 10.95 -15.24 -17.69
CA PHE A 7 9.53 -15.47 -17.45
C PHE A 7 9.24 -15.55 -15.96
N ILE A 8 9.18 -14.39 -15.32
CA ILE A 8 8.85 -14.28 -13.90
C ILE A 8 7.34 -14.34 -13.76
N THR A 9 6.85 -15.34 -13.03
CA THR A 9 5.41 -15.57 -12.82
C THR A 9 4.85 -14.90 -11.58
N SER A 10 5.72 -14.41 -10.68
CA SER A 10 5.32 -13.75 -9.42
C SER A 10 6.40 -12.80 -8.92
N GLY A 11 5.96 -11.67 -8.32
CA GLY A 11 6.84 -10.64 -7.73
C GLY A 11 7.48 -9.72 -8.76
N TYR A 12 8.14 -8.68 -8.25
CA TYR A 12 8.96 -7.74 -9.01
C TYR A 12 10.44 -8.00 -8.68
N ILE A 13 11.28 -8.14 -9.69
CA ILE A 13 12.73 -8.35 -9.48
C ILE A 13 13.51 -7.07 -9.73
N SER A 14 13.35 -6.49 -10.93
CA SER A 14 14.02 -5.24 -11.30
C SER A 14 13.36 -4.61 -12.54
N ALA A 15 13.75 -3.38 -12.86
CA ALA A 15 13.29 -2.69 -14.06
C ALA A 15 13.63 -3.43 -15.35
N GLU A 16 14.74 -4.17 -15.38
CA GLU A 16 15.21 -4.96 -16.54
C GLU A 16 14.25 -6.12 -16.86
N TYR A 17 13.62 -6.71 -15.83
CA TYR A 17 12.68 -7.81 -15.98
C TYR A 17 11.21 -7.34 -15.97
N PHE A 18 10.97 -6.04 -15.83
CA PHE A 18 9.64 -5.47 -15.88
C PHE A 18 9.26 -5.17 -17.34
N CYS A 19 8.29 -5.90 -17.83
CA CYS A 19 7.91 -5.89 -19.23
C CYS A 19 6.83 -4.85 -19.51
N ASP A 20 7.09 -3.95 -20.48
CA ASP A 20 6.15 -2.93 -20.95
C ASP A 20 5.64 -2.00 -19.82
N ARG A 21 4.43 -1.46 -19.90
CA ARG A 21 3.82 -0.59 -18.88
C ARG A 21 4.50 0.78 -18.70
N ILE A 22 5.20 1.27 -19.73
CA ILE A 22 5.90 2.57 -19.68
C ILE A 22 4.90 3.69 -19.46
N ILE A 23 3.78 3.68 -20.18
CA ILE A 23 2.72 4.71 -20.11
C ILE A 23 2.04 4.65 -18.74
N GLU A 24 1.72 3.44 -18.28
CA GLU A 24 1.07 3.25 -16.98
C GLU A 24 1.99 3.66 -15.84
N THR A 25 3.28 3.32 -15.90
CA THR A 25 4.27 3.75 -14.91
C THR A 25 4.38 5.27 -14.88
N ALA A 26 4.49 5.93 -16.04
CA ALA A 26 4.55 7.39 -16.13
C ALA A 26 3.27 8.05 -15.60
N THR A 27 2.11 7.47 -15.90
CA THR A 27 0.81 7.99 -15.46
C THR A 27 0.64 7.86 -13.95
N LEU A 28 0.93 6.68 -13.39
CA LEU A 28 0.87 6.44 -11.94
C LEU A 28 1.81 7.38 -11.20
N THR A 29 3.07 7.47 -11.66
CA THR A 29 4.06 8.37 -11.09
C THR A 29 3.60 9.82 -11.11
N ARG A 30 3.04 10.30 -12.23
CA ARG A 30 2.49 11.65 -12.36
C ARG A 30 1.35 11.92 -11.39
N TYR A 31 0.41 10.99 -11.20
CA TYR A 31 -0.66 11.17 -10.22
C TYR A 31 -0.11 11.31 -8.81
N ILE A 32 0.85 10.44 -8.42
CA ILE A 32 1.48 10.48 -7.10
C ILE A 32 2.22 11.80 -6.87
N THR A 33 3.06 12.21 -7.82
CA THR A 33 3.86 13.45 -7.69
C THR A 33 3.00 14.72 -7.70
N ASN A 34 1.80 14.66 -8.30
CA ASN A 34 0.79 15.73 -8.21
C ASN A 34 -0.04 15.69 -6.91
N GLY A 35 0.29 14.78 -5.98
CA GLY A 35 -0.35 14.68 -4.67
C GLY A 35 -1.71 13.98 -4.68
N ASN A 36 -2.07 13.28 -5.76
CA ASN A 36 -3.33 12.53 -5.84
C ASN A 36 -3.23 11.17 -5.17
N ASN A 37 -4.30 10.75 -4.52
CA ASN A 37 -4.54 9.34 -4.25
C ASN A 37 -5.01 8.66 -5.55
N VAL A 38 -4.71 7.37 -5.72
CA VAL A 38 -5.00 6.63 -6.96
C VAL A 38 -5.78 5.35 -6.65
N ALA A 39 -6.87 5.11 -7.37
CA ALA A 39 -7.53 3.82 -7.40
C ALA A 39 -7.06 3.03 -8.63
N LEU A 40 -6.22 2.01 -8.42
CA LEU A 40 -5.67 1.17 -9.47
C LEU A 40 -6.51 -0.11 -9.60
N ILE A 41 -7.31 -0.16 -10.65
CA ILE A 41 -8.28 -1.23 -10.91
C ILE A 41 -7.78 -2.12 -12.03
N SER A 42 -7.67 -3.41 -11.77
CA SER A 42 -7.19 -4.37 -12.77
C SER A 42 -7.68 -5.78 -12.47
N PRO A 43 -8.13 -6.54 -13.46
CA PRO A 43 -8.33 -7.97 -13.27
C PRO A 43 -7.08 -8.66 -12.67
N ARG A 44 -7.31 -9.81 -12.05
CA ARG A 44 -6.19 -10.60 -11.51
C ARG A 44 -5.19 -10.98 -12.61
N ARG A 45 -3.92 -11.09 -12.23
CA ARG A 45 -2.79 -11.51 -13.09
C ARG A 45 -2.43 -10.56 -14.24
N LEU A 46 -2.87 -9.30 -14.20
CA LEU A 46 -2.42 -8.28 -15.17
C LEU A 46 -1.22 -7.44 -14.70
N GLY A 47 -0.54 -7.86 -13.63
CA GLY A 47 0.69 -7.21 -13.18
C GLY A 47 0.50 -5.95 -12.33
N LYS A 48 -0.67 -5.78 -11.68
CA LYS A 48 -0.99 -4.64 -10.81
C LYS A 48 0.08 -4.39 -9.74
N THR A 49 0.36 -5.41 -8.92
CA THR A 49 1.36 -5.33 -7.84
C THR A 49 2.76 -5.06 -8.38
N GLY A 50 3.13 -5.72 -9.48
CA GLY A 50 4.42 -5.46 -10.16
C GLY A 50 4.54 -4.03 -10.68
N LEU A 51 3.48 -3.41 -11.20
CA LEU A 51 3.47 -2.01 -11.62
C LEU A 51 3.68 -1.06 -10.43
N ILE A 52 3.04 -1.34 -9.30
CA ILE A 52 3.20 -0.54 -8.07
C ILE A 52 4.64 -0.63 -7.57
N GLU A 53 5.19 -1.84 -7.47
CA GLU A 53 6.59 -2.04 -7.06
C GLU A 53 7.57 -1.38 -8.02
N HIS A 54 7.34 -1.51 -9.34
CA HIS A 54 8.13 -0.82 -10.34
C HIS A 54 8.08 0.71 -10.18
N CYS A 55 6.89 1.27 -9.93
CA CYS A 55 6.72 2.69 -9.63
C CYS A 55 7.49 3.11 -8.37
N PHE A 56 7.47 2.31 -7.30
CA PHE A 56 8.21 2.56 -6.07
C PHE A 56 9.74 2.63 -6.29
N HIS A 57 10.25 1.87 -7.27
CA HIS A 57 11.66 1.87 -7.63
C HIS A 57 12.07 3.00 -8.57
N GLN A 58 11.13 3.78 -9.12
CA GLN A 58 11.46 4.98 -9.91
C GLN A 58 12.21 5.98 -9.03
N LYS A 59 13.30 6.56 -9.56
CA LYS A 59 14.19 7.46 -8.83
C LYS A 59 13.42 8.56 -8.08
N GLN A 60 12.51 9.22 -8.79
CA GLN A 60 11.72 10.33 -8.24
C GLN A 60 10.79 9.91 -7.08
N ILE A 61 10.31 8.67 -7.05
CA ILE A 61 9.49 8.16 -5.95
C ILE A 61 10.40 7.70 -4.81
N LYS A 62 11.40 6.89 -5.09
CA LYS A 62 12.32 6.32 -4.09
C LYS A 62 13.05 7.40 -3.26
N GLU A 63 13.40 8.52 -3.88
CA GLU A 63 14.10 9.62 -3.20
C GLU A 63 13.13 10.50 -2.38
N ALA A 64 11.89 10.68 -2.86
CA ALA A 64 10.93 11.60 -2.27
C ALA A 64 10.00 10.97 -1.22
N TYR A 65 9.77 9.66 -1.27
CA TYR A 65 8.76 8.99 -0.45
C TYR A 65 9.33 7.82 0.35
N HIS A 66 8.73 7.55 1.52
CA HIS A 66 8.73 6.22 2.11
C HIS A 66 7.61 5.40 1.47
N THR A 67 7.91 4.21 0.95
CA THR A 67 6.95 3.40 0.19
C THR A 67 6.57 2.14 0.94
N PHE A 68 5.27 1.81 0.96
CA PHE A 68 4.71 0.65 1.67
C PHE A 68 3.74 -0.09 0.75
N LEU A 69 3.90 -1.40 0.68
CA LEU A 69 2.96 -2.31 0.02
C LEU A 69 2.31 -3.19 1.07
N ILE A 70 1.00 -3.07 1.22
CA ILE A 70 0.21 -3.74 2.25
C ILE A 70 -0.89 -4.53 1.56
N ASP A 71 -0.90 -5.84 1.75
CA ASP A 71 -1.94 -6.73 1.24
C ASP A 71 -2.94 -7.03 2.34
N ILE A 72 -4.21 -6.68 2.09
CA ILE A 72 -5.31 -6.92 3.03
C ILE A 72 -6.24 -8.07 2.59
N TYR A 73 -5.81 -8.89 1.64
CA TYR A 73 -6.64 -9.98 1.09
C TYR A 73 -7.19 -10.92 2.16
N ALA A 74 -6.38 -11.25 3.17
CA ALA A 74 -6.73 -12.20 4.22
C ALA A 74 -7.56 -11.58 5.36
N THR A 75 -7.68 -10.26 5.43
CA THR A 75 -8.36 -9.56 6.52
C THR A 75 -9.89 -9.65 6.42
N LYS A 76 -10.58 -9.69 7.56
CA LYS A 76 -12.02 -9.93 7.66
C LYS A 76 -12.79 -8.84 8.41
N ASN A 77 -12.08 -7.95 9.09
CA ASN A 77 -12.64 -6.89 9.94
C ASN A 77 -11.65 -5.75 10.12
N LEU A 78 -12.10 -4.65 10.73
CA LEU A 78 -11.28 -3.48 11.01
C LEU A 78 -10.04 -3.79 11.85
N GLN A 79 -10.14 -4.69 12.82
CA GLN A 79 -9.03 -5.07 13.70
C GLN A 79 -7.88 -5.68 12.91
N GLU A 80 -8.18 -6.64 12.04
CA GLU A 80 -7.18 -7.31 11.19
C GLU A 80 -6.58 -6.33 10.16
N PHE A 81 -7.42 -5.45 9.59
CA PHE A 81 -6.95 -4.38 8.71
C PHE A 81 -5.95 -3.46 9.40
N VAL A 82 -6.30 -2.96 10.59
CA VAL A 82 -5.43 -2.04 11.36
C VAL A 82 -4.13 -2.73 11.75
N PHE A 83 -4.18 -4.03 12.07
CA PHE A 83 -2.99 -4.82 12.35
C PHE A 83 -2.05 -4.91 11.14
N GLU A 84 -2.55 -5.28 9.96
CA GLU A 84 -1.71 -5.38 8.75
C GLU A 84 -1.19 -4.01 8.30
N LEU A 85 -2.00 -2.96 8.41
CA LEU A 85 -1.58 -1.58 8.14
C LEU A 85 -0.44 -1.15 9.07
N GLY A 86 -0.62 -1.33 10.37
CA GLY A 86 0.38 -0.99 11.39
C GLY A 86 1.67 -1.78 11.22
N LYS A 87 1.57 -3.09 11.00
CA LYS A 87 2.71 -3.98 10.74
C LYS A 87 3.53 -3.52 9.53
N GLY A 88 2.86 -3.22 8.41
CA GLY A 88 3.53 -2.75 7.21
C GLY A 88 4.27 -1.43 7.42
N ILE A 89 3.61 -0.46 8.06
CA ILE A 89 4.17 0.87 8.32
C ILE A 89 5.30 0.81 9.33
N LEU A 90 5.11 0.18 10.50
CA LEU A 90 6.10 0.16 11.57
C LEU A 90 7.36 -0.64 11.21
N ASN A 91 7.25 -1.66 10.38
CA ASN A 91 8.41 -2.40 9.87
C ASN A 91 9.22 -1.58 8.85
N GLY A 92 8.58 -0.77 8.04
CA GLY A 92 9.22 0.02 6.99
C GLY A 92 9.69 1.41 7.43
N LEU A 93 8.95 2.05 8.32
CA LEU A 93 9.23 3.42 8.77
C LEU A 93 9.93 3.41 10.13
N LYS A 94 11.23 3.71 10.14
CA LYS A 94 12.01 3.81 11.37
C LYS A 94 11.89 5.22 11.97
N PRO A 95 11.61 5.35 13.29
CA PRO A 95 11.51 6.65 13.92
C PRO A 95 12.86 7.37 13.96
N ARG A 96 12.84 8.69 13.68
CA ARG A 96 14.00 9.56 13.75
C ARG A 96 13.76 10.69 14.77
N GLY A 97 14.57 10.71 15.81
CA GLY A 97 14.45 11.69 16.89
C GLY A 97 13.46 11.28 17.99
N ARG A 98 13.63 11.90 19.17
CA ARG A 98 12.92 11.53 20.40
C ARG A 98 11.41 11.56 20.26
N LYS A 99 10.87 12.61 19.61
CA LYS A 99 9.42 12.78 19.46
C LYS A 99 8.79 11.68 18.59
N ALA A 100 9.47 11.31 17.48
CA ALA A 100 9.03 10.22 16.63
C ALA A 100 9.09 8.86 17.36
N TRP A 101 10.07 8.66 18.24
CA TRP A 101 10.14 7.48 19.09
C TRP A 101 9.00 7.38 20.10
N GLU A 102 8.60 8.49 20.72
CA GLU A 102 7.46 8.51 21.66
C GLU A 102 6.16 8.09 20.95
N VAL A 103 5.91 8.63 19.76
CA VAL A 103 4.73 8.26 18.95
C VAL A 103 4.81 6.81 18.45
N PHE A 104 5.99 6.36 18.00
CA PHE A 104 6.21 4.98 17.59
C PHE A 104 5.93 3.97 18.72
N LEU A 105 6.45 4.23 19.93
CA LEU A 105 6.18 3.38 21.08
C LEU A 105 4.71 3.35 21.48
N LYS A 106 4.01 4.48 21.36
CA LYS A 106 2.57 4.57 21.62
C LYS A 106 1.77 3.74 20.60
N CYS A 107 2.13 3.83 19.32
CA CYS A 107 1.55 3.00 18.26
C CYS A 107 1.80 1.50 18.49
N LEU A 108 3.03 1.12 18.85
CA LEU A 108 3.34 -0.27 19.21
C LEU A 108 2.53 -0.77 20.39
N SER A 109 2.39 0.03 21.44
CA SER A 109 1.62 -0.37 22.63
C SER A 109 0.14 -0.55 22.32
N SER A 110 -0.43 0.25 21.41
CA SER A 110 -1.82 0.10 20.97
C SER A 110 -2.05 -1.17 20.14
N LEU A 111 -1.02 -1.63 19.42
CA LEU A 111 -1.01 -2.90 18.69
C LEU A 111 -0.68 -4.11 19.59
N ARG A 112 -0.40 -3.87 20.89
CA ARG A 112 -0.03 -4.90 21.87
C ARG A 112 1.14 -5.78 21.45
N THR A 113 2.15 -5.18 20.87
CA THR A 113 3.37 -5.87 20.48
C THR A 113 4.32 -6.03 21.66
N SER A 114 4.97 -7.17 21.76
CA SER A 114 6.10 -7.36 22.67
C SER A 114 7.35 -6.75 22.03
N ILE A 115 8.00 -5.85 22.76
CA ILE A 115 9.31 -5.31 22.37
C ILE A 115 10.36 -6.13 23.10
N SER A 116 11.26 -6.76 22.35
CA SER A 116 12.48 -7.36 22.89
C SER A 116 13.68 -6.53 22.41
N PHE A 117 14.74 -6.52 23.21
CA PHE A 117 15.99 -5.87 22.82
C PHE A 117 17.03 -6.96 22.59
N ASP A 118 17.80 -6.84 21.51
CA ASP A 118 18.94 -7.71 21.27
C ASP A 118 20.10 -7.36 22.23
N PHE A 119 21.15 -8.19 22.25
CA PHE A 119 22.34 -7.98 23.09
C PHE A 119 23.09 -6.66 22.78
N SER A 120 22.79 -6.03 21.66
CA SER A 120 23.35 -4.73 21.25
C SER A 120 22.44 -3.56 21.59
N GLY A 121 21.31 -3.81 22.28
CA GLY A 121 20.33 -2.80 22.66
C GLY A 121 19.44 -2.32 21.51
N ASN A 122 19.45 -3.01 20.33
CA ASN A 122 18.54 -2.68 19.26
C ASN A 122 17.17 -3.27 19.56
N PRO A 123 16.09 -2.49 19.41
CA PRO A 123 14.76 -3.02 19.60
C PRO A 123 14.42 -3.99 18.47
N SER A 124 14.02 -5.19 18.82
CA SER A 124 13.34 -6.14 17.94
C SER A 124 11.91 -6.32 18.44
N TRP A 125 10.95 -6.30 17.52
CA TRP A 125 9.54 -6.50 17.83
C TRP A 125 8.98 -7.60 16.96
N ASN A 126 8.28 -8.53 17.58
CA ASN A 126 7.40 -9.46 16.88
C ASN A 126 5.98 -8.91 16.96
N LEU A 127 5.45 -8.51 15.81
CA LEU A 127 4.06 -8.14 15.67
C LEU A 127 3.23 -9.44 15.56
N GLU A 128 2.75 -9.92 16.69
CA GLU A 128 1.73 -10.96 16.73
C GLU A 128 0.36 -10.28 16.81
N MET A 129 -0.65 -10.89 16.18
CA MET A 129 -2.03 -10.40 16.25
C MET A 129 -2.50 -10.56 17.71
N GLY A 130 -2.28 -9.54 18.50
CA GLY A 130 -2.84 -9.40 19.85
C GLY A 130 -4.28 -8.90 19.78
N ASP A 131 -4.98 -8.95 20.90
CA ASP A 131 -6.31 -8.31 21.01
C ASP A 131 -6.19 -6.79 20.93
N ILE A 132 -6.32 -6.22 19.73
CA ILE A 132 -6.50 -4.78 19.56
C ILE A 132 -7.86 -4.43 20.13
N LYS A 133 -7.91 -3.89 21.36
CA LYS A 133 -9.19 -3.62 22.04
C LYS A 133 -10.01 -2.51 21.39
N THR A 134 -9.33 -1.55 20.76
CA THR A 134 -9.93 -0.35 20.15
C THR A 134 -9.25 -0.03 18.83
N PRO A 135 -9.68 -0.71 17.72
CA PRO A 135 -9.05 -0.55 16.40
C PRO A 135 -9.03 0.90 15.92
N THR A 136 -10.03 1.71 16.24
CA THR A 136 -10.09 3.12 15.87
C THR A 136 -9.00 3.95 16.54
N ILE A 137 -8.72 3.73 17.83
CA ILE A 137 -7.62 4.43 18.53
C ILE A 137 -6.28 4.02 17.95
N THR A 138 -6.10 2.74 17.64
CA THR A 138 -4.86 2.26 17.00
C THR A 138 -4.69 2.87 15.61
N LEU A 139 -5.76 3.03 14.86
CA LEU A 139 -5.75 3.69 13.56
C LEU A 139 -5.33 5.16 13.68
N ASP A 140 -5.87 5.90 14.65
CA ASP A 140 -5.45 7.28 14.98
C ASP A 140 -3.94 7.37 15.23
N GLU A 141 -3.38 6.44 16.03
CA GLU A 141 -1.95 6.42 16.35
C GLU A 141 -1.08 6.12 15.10
N ILE A 142 -1.53 5.23 14.23
CA ILE A 142 -0.84 4.93 12.96
C ILE A 142 -0.81 6.17 12.07
N PHE A 143 -1.94 6.85 11.88
CA PHE A 143 -2.00 8.06 11.06
C PHE A 143 -1.22 9.22 11.69
N HIS A 144 -1.23 9.35 13.02
CA HIS A 144 -0.38 10.32 13.71
C HIS A 144 1.10 10.02 13.50
N TYR A 145 1.51 8.75 13.49
CA TYR A 145 2.89 8.34 13.21
C TYR A 145 3.30 8.67 11.76
N LEU A 146 2.42 8.43 10.77
CA LEU A 146 2.65 8.81 9.38
C LEU A 146 2.84 10.32 9.21
N GLU A 147 2.09 11.14 9.93
CA GLU A 147 2.20 12.60 9.88
C GLU A 147 3.53 13.12 10.43
N GLN A 148 4.18 12.37 11.35
CA GLN A 148 5.49 12.71 11.92
C GLN A 148 6.68 12.18 11.10
N ALA A 149 6.45 11.50 9.97
CA ALA A 149 7.52 10.97 9.15
C ALA A 149 8.36 12.09 8.52
N ASP A 150 9.66 11.86 8.38
CA ASP A 150 10.63 12.82 7.82
C ASP A 150 10.46 13.06 6.31
N LYS A 151 9.76 12.16 5.64
CA LYS A 151 9.36 12.28 4.22
C LYS A 151 7.91 11.86 4.06
N PRO A 152 7.23 12.32 3.01
CA PRO A 152 5.90 11.82 2.68
C PRO A 152 5.88 10.30 2.54
N CYS A 153 4.80 9.69 2.97
CA CYS A 153 4.56 8.27 2.87
C CYS A 153 3.67 7.95 1.66
N LEU A 154 4.05 6.94 0.87
CA LEU A 154 3.25 6.41 -0.23
C LEU A 154 2.84 4.98 0.11
N ILE A 155 1.56 4.79 0.40
CA ILE A 155 1.03 3.54 0.91
C ILE A 155 0.14 2.92 -0.16
N SER A 156 0.53 1.74 -0.64
CA SER A 156 -0.34 0.92 -1.50
C SER A 156 -1.05 -0.12 -0.67
N ILE A 157 -2.38 -0.14 -0.74
CA ILE A 157 -3.23 -1.14 -0.12
C ILE A 157 -3.75 -2.05 -1.23
N ASP A 158 -3.24 -3.27 -1.29
CA ASP A 158 -3.67 -4.26 -2.29
C ASP A 158 -4.93 -5.00 -1.83
N GLU A 159 -5.77 -5.38 -2.81
CA GLU A 159 -7.08 -6.00 -2.65
C GLU A 159 -8.06 -5.14 -1.81
N PHE A 160 -8.00 -3.80 -1.98
CA PHE A 160 -8.73 -2.82 -1.18
C PHE A 160 -10.24 -3.06 -1.12
N GLN A 161 -10.85 -3.66 -2.16
CA GLN A 161 -12.28 -3.98 -2.14
C GLN A 161 -12.71 -4.92 -1.01
N VAL A 162 -11.77 -5.56 -0.31
CA VAL A 162 -12.09 -6.45 0.82
C VAL A 162 -12.76 -5.69 1.96
N ILE A 163 -12.43 -4.40 2.16
CA ILE A 163 -13.07 -3.58 3.21
C ILE A 163 -14.59 -3.48 3.09
N ALA A 164 -15.12 -3.57 1.87
CA ALA A 164 -16.58 -3.54 1.65
C ALA A 164 -17.31 -4.79 2.16
N LYS A 165 -16.57 -5.81 2.59
CA LYS A 165 -17.11 -7.07 3.13
C LYS A 165 -17.00 -7.15 4.65
N TYR A 166 -16.40 -6.15 5.30
CA TYR A 166 -16.24 -6.17 6.74
C TYR A 166 -17.59 -5.97 7.43
N PRO A 167 -17.74 -6.52 8.65
CA PRO A 167 -18.97 -6.38 9.39
C PRO A 167 -19.24 -4.95 9.89
N GLU A 168 -18.18 -4.13 10.01
CA GLU A 168 -18.28 -2.75 10.44
C GLU A 168 -18.81 -1.87 9.28
N SER A 169 -20.00 -1.30 9.44
CA SER A 169 -20.69 -0.52 8.40
C SER A 169 -20.03 0.83 8.09
N ASP A 170 -19.24 1.37 9.01
CA ASP A 170 -18.66 2.72 8.97
C ASP A 170 -17.16 2.75 8.61
N ILE A 171 -16.57 1.60 8.26
CA ILE A 171 -15.14 1.51 8.00
C ILE A 171 -14.66 2.44 6.88
N GLU A 172 -15.42 2.54 5.79
CA GLU A 172 -15.06 3.41 4.68
C GLU A 172 -15.04 4.88 5.11
N ALA A 173 -16.04 5.30 5.90
CA ALA A 173 -16.11 6.66 6.41
C ALA A 173 -14.97 6.96 7.38
N THR A 174 -14.68 6.01 8.28
CA THR A 174 -13.56 6.10 9.23
C THR A 174 -12.23 6.24 8.52
N LEU A 175 -11.92 5.35 7.58
CA LEU A 175 -10.70 5.40 6.80
C LEU A 175 -10.60 6.69 5.96
N ARG A 176 -11.69 7.08 5.31
CA ARG A 176 -11.74 8.31 4.50
C ARG A 176 -11.42 9.54 5.33
N THR A 177 -11.93 9.62 6.55
CA THR A 177 -11.66 10.71 7.48
C THR A 177 -10.19 10.81 7.85
N HIS A 178 -9.56 9.68 8.25
CA HIS A 178 -8.14 9.65 8.59
C HIS A 178 -7.25 10.03 7.41
N ILE A 179 -7.53 9.47 6.23
CA ILE A 179 -6.79 9.73 4.99
C ILE A 179 -6.88 11.21 4.59
N GLN A 180 -8.05 11.81 4.74
CA GLN A 180 -8.27 13.21 4.39
C GLN A 180 -7.51 14.17 5.31
N HIS A 181 -7.36 13.83 6.56
CA HIS A 181 -6.64 14.63 7.56
C HIS A 181 -5.12 14.38 7.58
N CYS A 182 -4.64 13.31 6.94
CA CYS A 182 -3.21 13.01 6.85
C CYS A 182 -2.60 13.65 5.61
N SER A 183 -1.90 14.76 5.81
CA SER A 183 -1.27 15.52 4.71
C SER A 183 0.00 14.84 4.20
N ASN A 184 0.73 14.15 5.08
CA ASN A 184 2.03 13.54 4.84
C ASN A 184 1.95 12.10 4.29
N ALA A 185 0.77 11.64 3.87
CA ALA A 185 0.58 10.34 3.24
C ALA A 185 -0.25 10.42 1.97
N LYS A 186 0.11 9.59 0.97
CA LYS A 186 -0.65 9.35 -0.26
C LYS A 186 -0.92 7.87 -0.41
N PHE A 187 -2.05 7.55 -1.04
CA PHE A 187 -2.56 6.19 -1.09
C PHE A 187 -2.78 5.70 -2.52
N ILE A 188 -2.39 4.46 -2.77
CA ILE A 188 -2.77 3.68 -3.95
C ILE A 188 -3.69 2.57 -3.47
N TYR A 189 -4.95 2.64 -3.87
CA TYR A 189 -5.94 1.58 -3.59
C TYR A 189 -5.94 0.62 -4.77
N ALA A 190 -5.31 -0.51 -4.61
CA ALA A 190 -5.23 -1.51 -5.65
C ALA A 190 -6.31 -2.58 -5.46
N GLY A 191 -7.00 -2.97 -6.52
CA GLY A 191 -8.06 -3.95 -6.43
C GLY A 191 -8.29 -4.75 -7.70
N SER A 192 -8.71 -6.00 -7.53
CA SER A 192 -8.94 -6.94 -8.63
C SER A 192 -10.41 -7.10 -9.01
N GLN A 193 -11.34 -6.71 -8.16
CA GLN A 193 -12.77 -6.81 -8.41
C GLN A 193 -13.32 -5.47 -8.94
N ARG A 194 -13.35 -5.33 -10.27
CA ARG A 194 -13.69 -4.06 -10.95
C ARG A 194 -15.03 -3.47 -10.49
N HIS A 195 -16.05 -4.29 -10.34
CA HIS A 195 -17.38 -3.82 -9.92
C HIS A 195 -17.32 -3.23 -8.50
N MET A 196 -16.72 -3.94 -7.54
CA MET A 196 -16.63 -3.46 -6.14
C MET A 196 -15.76 -2.21 -6.04
N MET A 197 -14.62 -2.18 -6.72
CA MET A 197 -13.75 -0.98 -6.75
C MET A 197 -14.48 0.20 -7.39
N GLY A 198 -15.19 -0.02 -8.50
CA GLY A 198 -16.04 0.99 -9.13
C GLY A 198 -17.09 1.52 -8.15
N GLU A 199 -17.80 0.64 -7.45
CA GLU A 199 -18.78 1.04 -6.45
C GLU A 199 -18.19 1.92 -5.35
N ILE A 200 -17.03 1.55 -4.78
CA ILE A 200 -16.36 2.31 -3.72
C ILE A 200 -16.00 3.73 -4.17
N PHE A 201 -15.44 3.90 -5.39
CA PHE A 201 -14.85 5.17 -5.81
C PHE A 201 -15.74 6.01 -6.75
N THR A 202 -16.76 5.44 -7.37
CA THR A 202 -17.63 6.15 -8.33
C THR A 202 -19.09 6.28 -7.91
N SER A 203 -19.52 5.56 -6.86
CA SER A 203 -20.89 5.69 -6.35
C SER A 203 -21.04 6.92 -5.44
N PRO A 204 -22.00 7.82 -5.72
CA PRO A 204 -22.22 9.01 -4.89
C PRO A 204 -22.60 8.72 -3.44
N SER A 205 -23.09 7.53 -3.14
CA SER A 205 -23.48 7.10 -1.79
C SER A 205 -22.31 6.61 -0.93
N ARG A 206 -21.11 6.47 -1.51
CA ARG A 206 -19.93 5.91 -0.82
C ARG A 206 -18.98 6.99 -0.32
N PRO A 207 -18.34 6.81 0.85
CA PRO A 207 -17.41 7.79 1.43
C PRO A 207 -16.21 8.14 0.53
N PHE A 208 -15.73 7.20 -0.30
CA PHE A 208 -14.61 7.41 -1.21
C PHE A 208 -15.00 8.02 -2.57
N TYR A 209 -16.27 8.41 -2.76
CA TYR A 209 -16.72 9.03 -4.01
C TYR A 209 -15.83 10.20 -4.43
N GLN A 210 -15.34 10.17 -5.67
CA GLN A 210 -14.48 11.20 -6.28
C GLN A 210 -13.25 11.61 -5.45
N SER A 211 -12.73 10.74 -4.61
CA SER A 211 -11.59 11.03 -3.74
C SER A 211 -10.23 10.65 -4.33
N THR A 212 -10.23 10.03 -5.51
CA THR A 212 -9.02 9.46 -6.13
C THR A 212 -9.01 9.67 -7.64
N ALA A 213 -7.82 9.68 -8.24
CA ALA A 213 -7.68 9.46 -9.67
C ALA A 213 -7.88 7.96 -9.96
N ILE A 214 -8.76 7.64 -10.91
CA ILE A 214 -9.01 6.25 -11.29
C ILE A 214 -8.06 5.87 -12.44
N MET A 215 -7.39 4.75 -12.27
CA MET A 215 -6.50 4.17 -13.28
C MET A 215 -6.85 2.70 -13.48
N GLU A 216 -7.10 2.32 -14.73
CA GLU A 216 -7.40 0.94 -15.11
C GLU A 216 -6.25 0.33 -15.90
N LEU A 217 -5.92 -0.93 -15.61
CA LEU A 217 -4.96 -1.68 -16.41
C LEU A 217 -5.70 -2.58 -17.40
N SER A 218 -5.28 -2.49 -18.65
CA SER A 218 -5.66 -3.41 -19.72
C SER A 218 -4.60 -4.53 -19.89
N PRO A 219 -4.92 -5.64 -20.56
CA PRO A 219 -3.93 -6.61 -20.98
C PRO A 219 -2.78 -5.96 -21.77
N ILE A 220 -1.58 -6.49 -21.64
CA ILE A 220 -0.43 -6.07 -22.47
C ILE A 220 -0.75 -6.40 -23.93
N ALA A 221 -0.41 -5.49 -24.85
CA ALA A 221 -0.70 -5.67 -26.28
C ALA A 221 -0.02 -6.93 -26.83
N VAL A 222 -0.76 -7.68 -27.66
CA VAL A 222 -0.28 -8.96 -28.27
C VAL A 222 1.00 -8.74 -29.09
N SER A 223 1.15 -7.59 -29.73
CA SER A 223 2.37 -7.21 -30.47
C SER A 223 3.64 -7.25 -29.62
N TYR A 224 3.53 -6.98 -28.32
CA TYR A 224 4.67 -7.05 -27.41
C TYR A 224 5.04 -8.48 -27.02
N THR A 225 4.06 -9.36 -26.85
CA THR A 225 4.31 -10.77 -26.50
C THR A 225 4.94 -11.56 -27.64
N HIS A 226 4.73 -11.17 -28.90
CA HIS A 226 5.35 -11.81 -30.06
C HIS A 226 6.81 -11.38 -30.29
N LEU A 227 7.22 -10.22 -29.82
CA LEU A 227 8.62 -9.74 -29.96
C LEU A 227 9.60 -10.37 -28.94
N THR A 228 9.09 -10.97 -27.88
CA THR A 228 9.88 -11.53 -26.78
C THR A 228 10.07 -13.05 -26.85
N LEU A 229 9.41 -13.73 -27.78
CA LEU A 229 9.65 -15.16 -27.99
C LEU A 229 10.94 -15.31 -28.82
N PRO A 230 11.98 -16.01 -28.32
CA PRO A 230 13.11 -16.35 -29.14
C PRO A 230 12.61 -17.22 -30.30
N THR A 231 12.90 -16.79 -31.51
CA THR A 231 12.74 -17.64 -32.70
C THR A 231 13.67 -18.85 -32.52
N ILE A 232 13.10 -20.02 -32.31
CA ILE A 232 13.83 -21.30 -32.25
C ILE A 232 14.23 -21.67 -33.67
#